data_ef001bb5672783a76847abcdc430bdfe
#
_entry.id   ef001bb5672783a76847abcdc430bdfe
#
_cell.length_a   1.000
_cell.length_b   1.000
_cell.length_c   1.000
_cell.angle_alpha   90.00
_cell.angle_beta   90.00
_cell.angle_gamma   90.00
#
_symmetry.space_group_name_H-M   'P 1'
#
loop_
_entity.id
_entity.type
_entity.pdbx_description
1 polymer ?
#
loop_
_entity_poly.entity_id
_entity_poly.type
_entity_poly.pdbx_seq_one_letter_code
_entity_poly.pdbx_strand_id
1 'polypeptide(L)'
;KEAVYRRLRGEVPFTLQEAALVSRKLGISLDKIIGISFKSNAMFDMNIVDYDDPFESYYNILYKYVRLINTLEDDPNSSLGTSSNIIPQTLYLKHDLLAKFRLFKWMYQNEHIKCKHFEELEIPQKIINVQQDFAKLSHHIHSTDYIWDSMVFLHLINDIQYFSDIHLISDEMKQNIKEELLKLTDELESIAMKGKTDFGNDVHIYVSQINFEATYSYLETNLMQLSMIRVYSINSLTT
;
A
#
# COMPACT_ATOMS: atom_id res chain seq x y z
N LYS A 1 35.23 -23.18 -8.68
CA LYS A 1 35.21 -21.69 -8.52
C LYS A 1 35.28 -20.99 -9.89
N GLU A 2 36.21 -21.35 -10.78
CA GLU A 2 36.37 -20.71 -12.11
C GLU A 2 35.10 -20.74 -12.97
N ALA A 3 34.36 -21.85 -13.03
CA ALA A 3 33.12 -21.98 -13.78
C ALA A 3 32.03 -21.00 -13.31
N VAL A 4 31.99 -20.67 -12.01
CA VAL A 4 31.04 -19.69 -11.44
C VAL A 4 31.43 -18.28 -11.88
N TYR A 5 32.70 -17.93 -11.77
CA TYR A 5 33.21 -16.62 -12.17
C TYR A 5 33.00 -16.33 -13.66
N ARG A 6 33.21 -17.34 -14.53
CA ARG A 6 32.92 -17.21 -15.96
C ARG A 6 31.47 -16.96 -16.25
N ARG A 7 30.54 -17.58 -15.49
CA ARG A 7 29.08 -17.26 -15.58
C ARG A 7 28.76 -15.86 -15.11
N LEU A 8 29.33 -15.43 -13.96
CA LEU A 8 29.11 -14.09 -13.43
C LEU A 8 29.63 -12.98 -14.36
N ARG A 9 30.70 -13.26 -15.14
CA ARG A 9 31.22 -12.35 -16.17
C ARG A 9 30.44 -12.41 -17.49
N GLY A 10 29.43 -13.29 -17.61
CA GLY A 10 28.68 -13.45 -18.85
C GLY A 10 29.41 -14.24 -19.95
N GLU A 11 30.59 -14.84 -19.67
CA GLU A 11 31.37 -15.61 -20.63
C GLU A 11 30.73 -16.96 -20.97
N VAL A 12 29.94 -17.48 -20.03
CA VAL A 12 29.20 -18.74 -20.19
C VAL A 12 27.77 -18.53 -19.72
N PRO A 13 26.75 -18.81 -20.54
CA PRO A 13 25.36 -18.67 -20.13
C PRO A 13 24.99 -19.68 -19.04
N PHE A 14 24.02 -19.31 -18.19
CA PHE A 14 23.39 -20.26 -17.28
C PHE A 14 22.49 -21.21 -18.05
N THR A 15 22.53 -22.48 -17.70
CA THR A 15 21.46 -23.40 -18.12
C THR A 15 20.16 -23.06 -17.40
N LEU A 16 19.01 -23.47 -17.95
CA LEU A 16 17.71 -23.24 -17.31
C LEU A 16 17.65 -23.84 -15.90
N GLN A 17 18.26 -25.00 -15.69
CA GLN A 17 18.33 -25.64 -14.36
C GLN A 17 19.16 -24.82 -13.36
N GLU A 18 20.30 -24.30 -13.79
CA GLU A 18 21.13 -23.44 -12.95
C GLU A 18 20.42 -22.12 -12.63
N ALA A 19 19.78 -21.50 -13.62
CA ALA A 19 19.00 -20.30 -13.43
C ALA A 19 17.83 -20.52 -12.46
N ALA A 20 17.10 -21.63 -12.57
CA ALA A 20 16.02 -22.00 -11.65
C ALA A 20 16.52 -22.22 -10.21
N LEU A 21 17.69 -22.86 -10.03
CA LEU A 21 18.29 -23.06 -8.71
C LEU A 21 18.72 -21.73 -8.08
N VAL A 22 19.34 -20.84 -8.85
CA VAL A 22 19.75 -19.51 -8.39
C VAL A 22 18.52 -18.67 -8.03
N SER A 23 17.52 -18.64 -8.89
CA SER A 23 16.25 -17.95 -8.65
C SER A 23 15.59 -18.38 -7.35
N ARG A 24 15.47 -19.69 -7.14
CA ARG A 24 14.89 -20.24 -5.91
C ARG A 24 15.69 -19.86 -4.66
N LYS A 25 17.03 -19.88 -4.74
CA LYS A 25 17.92 -19.50 -3.62
C LYS A 25 17.86 -18.02 -3.30
N LEU A 26 17.71 -17.16 -4.30
CA LEU A 26 17.65 -15.70 -4.15
C LEU A 26 16.23 -15.18 -3.96
N GLY A 27 15.19 -16.03 -4.08
CA GLY A 27 13.79 -15.59 -4.04
C GLY A 27 13.39 -14.72 -5.23
N ILE A 28 14.07 -14.87 -6.39
CA ILE A 28 13.83 -14.08 -7.59
C ILE A 28 13.00 -14.91 -8.58
N SER A 29 11.95 -14.34 -9.16
CA SER A 29 11.16 -14.98 -10.22
C SER A 29 11.86 -14.80 -11.58
N LEU A 30 12.11 -15.91 -12.30
CA LEU A 30 12.60 -15.87 -13.68
C LEU A 30 11.58 -15.21 -14.61
N ASP A 31 10.30 -15.44 -14.38
CA ASP A 31 9.22 -14.84 -15.18
C ASP A 31 9.22 -13.31 -15.07
N LYS A 32 9.56 -12.76 -13.89
CA LYS A 32 9.75 -11.31 -13.72
C LYS A 32 10.90 -10.78 -14.57
N ILE A 33 12.01 -11.49 -14.63
CA ILE A 33 13.18 -11.09 -15.43
C ILE A 33 12.86 -11.13 -16.91
N ILE A 34 12.13 -12.17 -17.36
CA ILE A 34 11.75 -12.35 -18.76
C ILE A 34 10.57 -11.44 -19.13
N GLY A 35 9.56 -11.32 -18.27
CA GLY A 35 8.33 -10.57 -18.52
C GLY A 35 8.52 -9.06 -18.71
N ILE A 36 9.56 -8.50 -18.07
CA ILE A 36 9.93 -7.08 -18.23
C ILE A 36 10.35 -6.74 -19.66
N SER A 37 10.80 -7.75 -20.42
CA SER A 37 11.20 -7.59 -21.82
C SER A 37 10.03 -7.51 -22.82
N PHE A 38 8.80 -7.82 -22.38
CA PHE A 38 7.63 -7.79 -23.27
C PHE A 38 6.84 -6.49 -23.06
N LYS A 39 6.89 -5.60 -24.05
CA LYS A 39 6.17 -4.30 -24.06
C LYS A 39 4.63 -4.40 -23.90
N SER A 40 4.06 -5.60 -23.99
CA SER A 40 2.61 -5.83 -24.00
C SER A 40 2.08 -6.55 -22.75
N ASN A 41 2.95 -6.97 -21.82
CA ASN A 41 2.55 -7.76 -20.65
C ASN A 41 2.89 -7.03 -19.35
N ALA A 42 1.94 -7.00 -18.41
CA ALA A 42 2.16 -6.55 -17.06
C ALA A 42 2.20 -7.76 -16.12
N MET A 43 3.16 -7.80 -15.21
CA MET A 43 3.25 -8.81 -14.16
C MET A 43 2.79 -8.22 -12.84
N PHE A 44 1.91 -8.93 -12.16
CA PHE A 44 1.35 -8.53 -10.87
C PHE A 44 1.87 -9.46 -9.77
N ASP A 45 2.39 -8.90 -8.68
CA ASP A 45 2.65 -9.63 -7.45
C ASP A 45 1.36 -9.72 -6.63
N MET A 46 0.79 -10.92 -6.56
CA MET A 46 -0.33 -11.18 -5.67
C MET A 46 0.20 -11.78 -4.36
N ASN A 47 0.02 -11.07 -3.25
CA ASN A 47 0.30 -11.61 -1.93
C ASN A 47 -0.97 -12.28 -1.40
N ILE A 48 -0.92 -13.61 -1.28
CA ILE A 48 -1.92 -14.33 -0.50
C ILE A 48 -1.57 -14.10 0.96
N VAL A 49 -2.46 -13.46 1.70
CA VAL A 49 -2.29 -13.19 3.12
C VAL A 49 -2.92 -14.35 3.89
N ASP A 50 -2.15 -14.95 4.80
CA ASP A 50 -2.67 -15.87 5.79
C ASP A 50 -3.28 -15.05 6.92
N TYR A 51 -4.53 -15.35 7.27
CA TYR A 51 -5.33 -14.55 8.22
C TYR A 51 -5.41 -15.15 9.61
N ASP A 52 -4.60 -16.15 9.95
CA ASP A 52 -4.63 -16.80 11.28
C ASP A 52 -4.37 -15.80 12.42
N ASP A 53 -3.46 -14.83 12.18
CA ASP A 53 -3.25 -13.70 13.09
C ASP A 53 -3.36 -12.37 12.29
N PRO A 54 -4.47 -11.63 12.45
CA PRO A 54 -4.70 -10.41 11.70
C PRO A 54 -3.67 -9.30 12.00
N PHE A 55 -3.19 -9.19 13.24
CA PHE A 55 -2.17 -8.20 13.57
C PHE A 55 -0.81 -8.55 12.94
N GLU A 56 -0.42 -9.83 12.95
CA GLU A 56 0.81 -10.27 12.27
C GLU A 56 0.71 -10.07 10.76
N SER A 57 -0.43 -10.42 10.17
CA SER A 57 -0.67 -10.24 8.74
C SER A 57 -0.61 -8.77 8.34
N TYR A 58 -1.29 -7.89 9.08
CA TYR A 58 -1.26 -6.45 8.85
C TYR A 58 0.14 -5.86 9.03
N TYR A 59 0.84 -6.25 10.10
CA TYR A 59 2.23 -5.86 10.33
C TYR A 59 3.12 -6.25 9.17
N ASN A 60 3.06 -7.50 8.72
CA ASN A 60 3.89 -8.01 7.64
C ASN A 60 3.65 -7.28 6.30
N ILE A 61 2.39 -6.90 6.02
CA ILE A 61 2.04 -6.09 4.86
C ILE A 61 2.71 -4.72 4.95
N LEU A 62 2.51 -3.97 6.04
CA LEU A 62 3.09 -2.64 6.20
C LEU A 62 4.63 -2.68 6.25
N TYR A 63 5.20 -3.66 6.94
CA TYR A 63 6.64 -3.80 7.07
C TYR A 63 7.34 -4.02 5.72
N LYS A 64 6.70 -4.78 4.81
CA LYS A 64 7.21 -4.92 3.44
C LYS A 64 7.29 -3.56 2.72
N TYR A 65 6.28 -2.71 2.91
CA TYR A 65 6.26 -1.37 2.31
C TYR A 65 7.29 -0.44 2.95
N VAL A 66 7.39 -0.44 4.28
CA VAL A 66 8.41 0.30 5.01
C VAL A 66 9.81 -0.04 4.48
N ARG A 67 10.11 -1.33 4.36
CA ARG A 67 11.39 -1.77 3.79
C ARG A 67 11.60 -1.31 2.36
N LEU A 68 10.56 -1.39 1.53
CA LEU A 68 10.64 -0.96 0.14
C LEU A 68 10.86 0.55 0.04
N ILE A 69 10.06 1.36 0.74
CA ILE A 69 10.15 2.82 0.70
C ILE A 69 11.51 3.29 1.25
N ASN A 70 12.02 2.62 2.28
CA ASN A 70 13.34 2.95 2.83
C ASN A 70 14.48 2.78 1.81
N THR A 71 14.33 1.93 0.81
CA THR A 71 15.33 1.79 -0.27
C THR A 71 15.29 2.95 -1.28
N LEU A 72 14.28 3.84 -1.20
CA LEU A 72 14.11 4.95 -2.13
C LEU A 72 14.79 6.23 -1.66
N GLU A 73 15.36 6.26 -0.45
CA GLU A 73 15.94 7.45 0.18
C GLU A 73 16.91 8.20 -0.74
N ASP A 74 17.72 7.45 -1.50
CA ASP A 74 18.74 8.01 -2.39
C ASP A 74 18.28 8.05 -3.87
N ASP A 75 17.01 7.76 -4.17
CA ASP A 75 16.50 7.76 -5.54
C ASP A 75 15.60 8.97 -5.84
N PRO A 76 16.15 10.07 -6.39
CA PRO A 76 15.40 11.29 -6.70
C PRO A 76 14.34 11.10 -7.79
N ASN A 77 14.34 9.97 -8.50
CA ASN A 77 13.38 9.67 -9.57
C ASN A 77 12.35 8.63 -9.13
N SER A 78 12.27 8.32 -7.83
CA SER A 78 11.25 7.41 -7.33
C SER A 78 9.85 7.99 -7.53
N SER A 79 8.94 7.21 -8.12
CA SER A 79 7.55 7.61 -8.33
C SER A 79 6.57 6.50 -7.94
N LEU A 80 5.45 6.91 -7.37
CA LEU A 80 4.34 6.03 -7.00
C LEU A 80 3.09 6.41 -7.78
N GLY A 81 2.56 5.51 -8.59
CA GLY A 81 1.23 5.62 -9.18
C GLY A 81 0.24 4.73 -8.42
N THR A 82 -0.90 5.27 -8.02
CA THR A 82 -1.95 4.53 -7.35
C THR A 82 -3.30 4.82 -7.95
N SER A 83 -3.97 3.77 -8.45
CA SER A 83 -5.38 3.80 -8.86
C SER A 83 -6.21 3.11 -7.78
N SER A 84 -7.14 3.81 -7.13
CA SER A 84 -7.84 3.26 -5.98
C SER A 84 -9.26 3.78 -5.78
N ASN A 85 -10.09 2.89 -5.22
CA ASN A 85 -11.43 3.18 -4.70
C ASN A 85 -11.44 3.44 -3.18
N ILE A 86 -10.27 3.46 -2.56
CA ILE A 86 -10.08 3.75 -1.13
C ILE A 86 -9.00 4.81 -0.97
N ILE A 87 -9.05 5.54 0.14
CA ILE A 87 -7.99 6.52 0.47
C ILE A 87 -6.68 5.74 0.69
N PRO A 88 -5.57 6.12 0.01
CA PRO A 88 -4.29 5.43 0.13
C PRO A 88 -3.67 5.52 1.52
N GLN A 89 -2.91 4.49 1.88
CA GLN A 89 -2.21 4.40 3.17
C GLN A 89 -1.22 5.54 3.40
N THR A 90 -0.58 6.02 2.35
CA THR A 90 0.34 7.17 2.39
C THR A 90 -0.31 8.46 2.91
N LEU A 91 -1.63 8.53 2.90
CA LEU A 91 -2.39 9.70 3.31
C LEU A 91 -3.01 9.53 4.70
N TYR A 92 -3.65 8.39 4.99
CA TYR A 92 -4.41 8.24 6.22
C TYR A 92 -3.62 7.67 7.41
N LEU A 93 -2.48 6.99 7.21
CA LEU A 93 -1.76 6.33 8.32
C LEU A 93 -1.17 7.30 9.36
N LYS A 94 -1.08 8.58 9.05
CA LYS A 94 -0.69 9.63 10.00
C LYS A 94 -1.85 10.12 10.88
N HIS A 95 -3.09 9.69 10.59
CA HIS A 95 -4.30 10.00 11.33
C HIS A 95 -4.72 8.78 12.15
N ASP A 96 -4.53 8.84 13.46
CA ASP A 96 -4.62 7.68 14.35
C ASP A 96 -6.00 6.99 14.32
N LEU A 97 -7.08 7.76 14.35
CA LEU A 97 -8.43 7.20 14.33
C LEU A 97 -8.82 6.65 12.96
N LEU A 98 -8.40 7.28 11.88
CA LEU A 98 -8.61 6.76 10.53
C LEU A 98 -7.81 5.47 10.32
N ALA A 99 -6.56 5.42 10.78
CA ALA A 99 -5.72 4.23 10.73
C ALA A 99 -6.34 3.08 11.57
N LYS A 100 -6.79 3.39 12.79
CA LYS A 100 -7.50 2.43 13.66
C LYS A 100 -8.80 1.95 13.01
N PHE A 101 -9.58 2.85 12.41
CA PHE A 101 -10.84 2.49 11.75
C PHE A 101 -10.62 1.55 10.54
N ARG A 102 -9.62 1.82 9.73
CA ARG A 102 -9.27 0.95 8.59
C ARG A 102 -8.87 -0.45 9.03
N LEU A 103 -8.07 -0.54 10.10
CA LEU A 103 -7.69 -1.83 10.69
C LEU A 103 -8.90 -2.55 11.29
N PHE A 104 -9.76 -1.84 12.05
CA PHE A 104 -10.99 -2.39 12.63
C PHE A 104 -11.91 -2.96 11.55
N LYS A 105 -12.20 -2.17 10.49
CA LYS A 105 -13.00 -2.62 9.35
C LYS A 105 -12.41 -3.88 8.71
N TRP A 106 -11.10 -3.89 8.46
CA TRP A 106 -10.42 -5.02 7.85
C TRP A 106 -10.51 -6.29 8.71
N MET A 107 -10.32 -6.17 10.02
CA MET A 107 -10.49 -7.28 10.96
C MET A 107 -11.94 -7.77 11.03
N TYR A 108 -12.90 -6.86 11.03
CA TYR A 108 -14.33 -7.17 11.04
C TYR A 108 -14.75 -7.95 9.79
N GLN A 109 -14.32 -7.52 8.63
CA GLN A 109 -14.63 -8.16 7.35
C GLN A 109 -14.03 -9.57 7.22
N ASN A 110 -12.95 -9.86 7.93
CA ASN A 110 -12.31 -11.17 7.94
C ASN A 110 -12.68 -12.03 9.16
N GLU A 111 -13.72 -11.65 9.91
CA GLU A 111 -14.22 -12.38 11.09
C GLU A 111 -13.19 -12.58 12.21
N HIS A 112 -12.15 -11.75 12.27
CA HIS A 112 -11.07 -11.85 13.26
C HIS A 112 -11.20 -10.87 14.43
N ILE A 113 -12.30 -10.12 14.49
CA ILE A 113 -12.49 -9.15 15.56
C ILE A 113 -13.02 -9.83 16.81
N LYS A 114 -12.37 -9.59 17.94
CA LYS A 114 -12.75 -10.14 19.26
C LYS A 114 -13.44 -9.12 20.16
N CYS A 115 -13.28 -7.83 19.88
CA CYS A 115 -13.92 -6.76 20.63
C CYS A 115 -15.33 -6.49 20.09
N LYS A 116 -16.23 -6.02 20.99
CA LYS A 116 -17.62 -5.70 20.63
C LYS A 116 -17.76 -4.31 20.05
N HIS A 117 -16.86 -3.39 20.43
CA HIS A 117 -16.91 -1.99 19.99
C HIS A 117 -15.54 -1.53 19.49
N PHE A 118 -15.55 -0.58 18.59
CA PHE A 118 -14.34 0.03 18.01
C PHE A 118 -13.41 0.60 19.08
N GLU A 119 -13.98 1.20 20.12
CA GLU A 119 -13.25 1.81 21.24
C GLU A 119 -12.41 0.78 21.99
N GLU A 120 -12.91 -0.46 22.11
CA GLU A 120 -12.26 -1.56 22.82
C GLU A 120 -11.07 -2.17 22.04
N LEU A 121 -10.93 -1.83 20.75
CA LEU A 121 -9.83 -2.34 19.96
C LEU A 121 -8.50 -1.76 20.46
N GLU A 122 -7.72 -2.59 21.11
CA GLU A 122 -6.34 -2.28 21.49
C GLU A 122 -5.39 -2.66 20.34
N ILE A 123 -4.67 -1.67 19.84
CA ILE A 123 -3.70 -1.88 18.76
C ILE A 123 -2.33 -2.15 19.40
N PRO A 124 -1.68 -3.30 19.10
CA PRO A 124 -0.35 -3.59 19.61
C PRO A 124 0.67 -2.51 19.20
N GLN A 125 1.57 -2.17 20.12
CA GLN A 125 2.57 -1.10 19.89
C GLN A 125 3.40 -1.32 18.64
N LYS A 126 3.68 -2.57 18.25
CA LYS A 126 4.42 -2.87 17.02
C LYS A 126 3.67 -2.43 15.76
N ILE A 127 2.32 -2.47 15.77
CA ILE A 127 1.49 -1.99 14.66
C ILE A 127 1.56 -0.47 14.59
N ILE A 128 1.42 0.21 15.73
CA ILE A 128 1.54 1.67 15.80
C ILE A 128 2.91 2.10 15.27
N ASN A 129 3.96 1.42 15.69
CA ASN A 129 5.33 1.74 15.24
C ASN A 129 5.48 1.59 13.72
N VAL A 130 5.02 0.47 13.13
CA VAL A 130 5.15 0.27 11.68
C VAL A 130 4.29 1.24 10.86
N GLN A 131 3.11 1.65 11.38
CA GLN A 131 2.29 2.70 10.77
C GLN A 131 3.01 4.06 10.78
N GLN A 132 3.61 4.41 11.92
CA GLN A 132 4.40 5.66 12.05
C GLN A 132 5.64 5.64 11.17
N ASP A 133 6.35 4.52 11.09
CA ASP A 133 7.50 4.36 10.20
C ASP A 133 7.08 4.50 8.74
N PHE A 134 5.96 3.90 8.33
CA PHE A 134 5.42 4.06 6.99
C PHE A 134 5.09 5.54 6.70
N ALA A 135 4.38 6.21 7.60
CA ALA A 135 4.01 7.61 7.44
C ALA A 135 5.25 8.52 7.33
N LYS A 136 6.29 8.27 8.17
CA LYS A 136 7.55 9.02 8.12
C LYS A 136 8.32 8.81 6.82
N LEU A 137 8.42 7.55 6.37
CA LEU A 137 9.22 7.20 5.19
C LEU A 137 8.52 7.54 3.86
N SER A 138 7.21 7.82 3.88
CA SER A 138 6.47 8.16 2.65
C SER A 138 7.07 9.37 1.91
N HIS A 139 7.83 10.26 2.58
CA HIS A 139 8.52 11.38 1.95
C HIS A 139 9.72 10.97 1.06
N HIS A 140 10.20 9.73 1.13
CA HIS A 140 11.21 9.23 0.21
C HIS A 140 10.66 8.97 -1.19
N ILE A 141 9.33 8.99 -1.37
CA ILE A 141 8.67 8.90 -2.67
C ILE A 141 8.63 10.31 -3.25
N HIS A 142 9.46 10.61 -4.26
CA HIS A 142 9.64 11.96 -4.79
C HIS A 142 8.49 12.47 -5.64
N SER A 143 7.74 11.56 -6.27
CA SER A 143 6.54 11.90 -7.05
C SER A 143 5.44 10.89 -6.81
N THR A 144 4.20 11.36 -6.67
CA THR A 144 3.05 10.49 -6.49
C THR A 144 1.88 10.91 -7.36
N ASP A 145 1.34 9.96 -8.14
CA ASP A 145 0.13 10.11 -8.93
C ASP A 145 -1.01 9.33 -8.26
N TYR A 146 -2.00 10.03 -7.74
CA TYR A 146 -3.24 9.44 -7.22
C TYR A 146 -4.33 9.51 -8.28
N ILE A 147 -4.84 8.36 -8.70
CA ILE A 147 -6.00 8.23 -9.58
C ILE A 147 -7.14 7.66 -8.76
N TRP A 148 -8.11 8.48 -8.39
CA TRP A 148 -9.19 8.09 -7.50
C TRP A 148 -10.50 7.84 -8.23
N ASP A 149 -11.23 6.85 -7.71
CA ASP A 149 -12.66 6.75 -7.91
C ASP A 149 -13.35 8.00 -7.33
N SER A 150 -14.36 8.52 -8.04
CA SER A 150 -15.12 9.69 -7.60
C SER A 150 -15.83 9.49 -6.26
N MET A 151 -16.02 8.23 -5.85
CA MET A 151 -16.74 7.83 -4.64
C MET A 151 -15.81 7.51 -3.46
N VAL A 152 -14.49 7.72 -3.59
CA VAL A 152 -13.48 7.30 -2.60
C VAL A 152 -13.78 7.74 -1.16
N PHE A 153 -14.25 8.98 -0.97
CA PHE A 153 -14.65 9.51 0.34
C PHE A 153 -16.02 9.00 0.78
N LEU A 154 -16.95 8.87 -0.17
CA LEU A 154 -18.31 8.39 0.14
C LEU A 154 -18.28 6.94 0.63
N HIS A 155 -17.42 6.09 0.06
CA HIS A 155 -17.22 4.74 0.56
C HIS A 155 -16.77 4.74 2.02
N LEU A 156 -15.80 5.57 2.40
CA LEU A 156 -15.34 5.67 3.79
C LEU A 156 -16.45 6.22 4.72
N ILE A 157 -17.18 7.24 4.28
CA ILE A 157 -18.29 7.82 5.07
C ILE A 157 -19.39 6.78 5.28
N ASN A 158 -19.77 6.05 4.26
CA ASN A 158 -20.78 4.98 4.34
C ASN A 158 -20.33 3.85 5.27
N ASP A 159 -19.05 3.49 5.22
CA ASP A 159 -18.48 2.51 6.16
C ASP A 159 -18.62 2.98 7.61
N ILE A 160 -18.20 4.22 7.91
CA ILE A 160 -18.28 4.78 9.27
C ILE A 160 -19.75 4.85 9.73
N GLN A 161 -20.65 5.26 8.85
CA GLN A 161 -22.08 5.31 9.13
C GLN A 161 -22.63 3.93 9.42
N TYR A 162 -22.32 2.94 8.60
CA TYR A 162 -22.75 1.56 8.79
C TYR A 162 -22.33 1.01 10.16
N PHE A 163 -21.05 1.18 10.56
CA PHE A 163 -20.56 0.72 11.86
C PHE A 163 -21.19 1.47 13.03
N SER A 164 -21.56 2.75 12.85
CA SER A 164 -22.33 3.52 13.84
C SER A 164 -23.77 3.01 13.95
N ASP A 165 -24.44 2.73 12.84
CA ASP A 165 -25.82 2.27 12.79
C ASP A 165 -26.02 0.89 13.45
N ILE A 166 -25.02 0.02 13.34
CA ILE A 166 -25.00 -1.28 14.04
C ILE A 166 -24.39 -1.19 15.45
N HIS A 167 -24.19 0.01 15.98
CA HIS A 167 -23.70 0.29 17.33
C HIS A 167 -22.31 -0.27 17.67
N LEU A 168 -21.45 -0.46 16.68
CA LEU A 168 -20.05 -0.84 16.90
C LEU A 168 -19.12 0.38 17.07
N ILE A 169 -19.60 1.58 16.78
CA ILE A 169 -18.93 2.86 16.98
C ILE A 169 -19.89 3.78 17.70
N SER A 170 -19.48 4.41 18.81
CA SER A 170 -20.29 5.40 19.51
C SER A 170 -20.43 6.70 18.72
N ASP A 171 -21.47 7.50 19.02
CA ASP A 171 -21.66 8.81 18.38
C ASP A 171 -20.49 9.77 18.65
N GLU A 172 -19.91 9.73 19.86
CA GLU A 172 -18.73 10.50 20.21
C GLU A 172 -17.55 10.11 19.32
N MET A 173 -17.27 8.82 19.19
CA MET A 173 -16.16 8.33 18.38
C MET A 173 -16.37 8.60 16.89
N LYS A 174 -17.60 8.45 16.41
CA LYS A 174 -17.98 8.86 15.04
C LYS A 174 -17.65 10.32 14.77
N GLN A 175 -17.94 11.22 15.73
CA GLN A 175 -17.62 12.63 15.59
C GLN A 175 -16.10 12.86 15.58
N ASN A 176 -15.33 12.16 16.41
CA ASN A 176 -13.87 12.25 16.43
C ASN A 176 -13.24 11.76 15.11
N ILE A 177 -13.74 10.65 14.55
CA ILE A 177 -13.30 10.15 13.22
C ILE A 177 -13.63 11.17 12.12
N LYS A 178 -14.81 11.79 12.18
CA LYS A 178 -15.20 12.85 11.24
C LYS A 178 -14.25 14.05 11.30
N GLU A 179 -13.83 14.46 12.49
CA GLU A 179 -12.88 15.56 12.66
C GLU A 179 -11.49 15.24 12.05
N GLU A 180 -11.02 14.01 12.22
CA GLU A 180 -9.79 13.58 11.52
C GLU A 180 -9.97 13.51 10.01
N LEU A 181 -11.12 13.06 9.52
CA LEU A 181 -11.41 13.04 8.09
C LEU A 181 -11.44 14.46 7.51
N LEU A 182 -11.99 15.43 8.22
CA LEU A 182 -11.96 16.85 7.79
C LEU A 182 -10.51 17.37 7.75
N LYS A 183 -9.68 17.08 8.75
CA LYS A 183 -8.24 17.43 8.71
C LYS A 183 -7.55 16.83 7.50
N LEU A 184 -7.80 15.54 7.20
CA LEU A 184 -7.25 14.90 6.01
C LEU A 184 -7.72 15.59 4.72
N THR A 185 -8.99 16.00 4.63
CA THR A 185 -9.49 16.72 3.43
C THR A 185 -8.87 18.10 3.27
N ASP A 186 -8.66 18.86 4.37
CA ASP A 186 -7.96 20.16 4.34
C ASP A 186 -6.50 20.00 3.86
N GLU A 187 -5.82 18.95 4.32
CA GLU A 187 -4.46 18.63 3.86
C GLU A 187 -4.42 18.28 2.37
N LEU A 188 -5.38 17.48 1.91
CA LEU A 188 -5.49 17.10 0.49
C LEU A 188 -5.81 18.32 -0.39
N GLU A 189 -6.66 19.23 0.07
CA GLU A 189 -6.90 20.49 -0.63
C GLU A 189 -5.61 21.30 -0.75
N SER A 190 -4.84 21.42 0.33
CA SER A 190 -3.54 22.09 0.33
C SER A 190 -2.55 21.44 -0.64
N ILE A 191 -2.47 20.09 -0.66
CA ILE A 191 -1.62 19.35 -1.58
C ILE A 191 -2.07 19.56 -3.02
N ALA A 192 -3.38 19.48 -3.29
CA ALA A 192 -3.92 19.67 -4.63
C ALA A 192 -3.66 21.10 -5.17
N MET A 193 -3.73 22.10 -4.31
CA MET A 193 -3.45 23.50 -4.67
C MET A 193 -1.96 23.74 -4.97
N LYS A 194 -1.07 23.12 -4.19
CA LYS A 194 0.38 23.30 -4.31
C LYS A 194 1.03 22.37 -5.34
N GLY A 195 0.40 21.24 -5.66
CA GLY A 195 0.99 20.15 -6.43
C GLY A 195 2.16 19.46 -5.70
N LYS A 196 2.29 19.68 -4.37
CA LYS A 196 3.43 19.21 -3.58
C LYS A 196 3.00 18.87 -2.15
N THR A 197 3.70 17.89 -1.56
CA THR A 197 3.65 17.65 -0.11
C THR A 197 4.38 18.75 0.64
N ASP A 198 4.24 18.77 1.97
CA ASP A 198 5.00 19.67 2.85
C ASP A 198 6.53 19.40 2.83
N PHE A 199 6.95 18.23 2.37
CA PHE A 199 8.36 17.86 2.14
C PHE A 199 8.87 18.30 0.76
N GLY A 200 8.02 18.87 -0.09
CA GLY A 200 8.38 19.36 -1.43
C GLY A 200 8.26 18.31 -2.54
N ASN A 201 7.79 17.11 -2.24
CA ASN A 201 7.62 16.03 -3.21
C ASN A 201 6.39 16.30 -4.11
N ASP A 202 6.53 15.98 -5.37
CA ASP A 202 5.49 16.24 -6.37
C ASP A 202 4.27 15.31 -6.17
N VAL A 203 3.07 15.88 -6.24
CA VAL A 203 1.82 15.13 -6.13
C VAL A 203 0.81 15.59 -7.17
N HIS A 204 0.24 14.62 -7.87
CA HIS A 204 -0.87 14.84 -8.80
C HIS A 204 -2.07 14.02 -8.34
N ILE A 205 -3.23 14.64 -8.32
CA ILE A 205 -4.49 14.01 -7.94
C ILE A 205 -5.45 14.07 -9.11
N TYR A 206 -5.86 12.90 -9.58
CA TYR A 206 -6.82 12.72 -10.65
C TYR A 206 -8.06 12.05 -10.12
N VAL A 207 -9.23 12.57 -10.47
CA VAL A 207 -10.53 11.95 -10.13
C VAL A 207 -11.10 11.33 -11.40
N SER A 208 -11.29 10.03 -11.39
CA SER A 208 -11.87 9.27 -12.50
C SER A 208 -13.39 9.32 -12.45
N GLN A 209 -14.02 9.34 -13.62
CA GLN A 209 -15.47 9.12 -13.77
C GLN A 209 -15.84 7.63 -13.83
N ILE A 210 -14.81 6.75 -13.86
CA ILE A 210 -14.98 5.31 -13.88
C ILE A 210 -14.77 4.80 -12.45
N ASN A 211 -15.69 3.95 -11.97
CA ASN A 211 -15.57 3.30 -10.68
C ASN A 211 -14.51 2.21 -10.72
N PHE A 212 -13.74 2.08 -9.65
CA PHE A 212 -12.73 1.04 -9.49
C PHE A 212 -13.22 -0.03 -8.51
N GLU A 213 -13.02 -1.29 -8.86
CA GLU A 213 -13.32 -2.43 -7.98
C GLU A 213 -12.11 -2.85 -7.14
N ALA A 214 -10.91 -2.37 -7.48
CA ALA A 214 -9.67 -2.75 -6.82
C ALA A 214 -8.68 -1.59 -6.77
N THR A 215 -7.73 -1.67 -5.84
CA THR A 215 -6.60 -0.75 -5.76
C THR A 215 -5.38 -1.35 -6.45
N TYR A 216 -4.79 -0.59 -7.36
CA TYR A 216 -3.54 -0.92 -8.04
C TYR A 216 -2.50 0.13 -7.70
N SER A 217 -1.30 -0.30 -7.36
CA SER A 217 -0.18 0.61 -7.12
C SER A 217 1.03 0.20 -7.95
N TYR A 218 1.70 1.20 -8.48
CA TYR A 218 2.87 1.08 -9.30
C TYR A 218 3.99 1.91 -8.67
N LEU A 219 5.14 1.30 -8.45
CA LEU A 219 6.33 1.98 -7.95
C LEU A 219 7.43 1.88 -9.00
N GLU A 220 7.93 3.02 -9.44
CA GLU A 220 9.08 3.14 -10.32
C GLU A 220 10.28 3.67 -9.54
N THR A 221 11.45 3.09 -9.81
CA THR A 221 12.70 3.47 -9.18
C THR A 221 13.87 3.15 -10.10
N ASN A 222 14.87 4.03 -10.13
CA ASN A 222 16.10 3.81 -10.90
C ASN A 222 17.05 2.82 -10.22
N LEU A 223 16.95 2.64 -8.91
CA LEU A 223 17.85 1.78 -8.14
C LEU A 223 17.74 0.30 -8.53
N MET A 224 16.62 -0.13 -9.11
CA MET A 224 16.39 -1.53 -9.42
C MET A 224 16.18 -1.84 -10.90
N GLN A 225 16.15 -0.88 -11.81
CA GLN A 225 15.75 -1.06 -13.23
C GLN A 225 14.44 -1.88 -13.38
N LEU A 226 13.60 -1.91 -12.38
CA LEU A 226 12.44 -2.77 -12.25
C LEU A 226 11.22 -1.91 -11.98
N SER A 227 10.49 -1.63 -13.04
CA SER A 227 9.09 -1.21 -12.89
C SER A 227 8.32 -2.34 -12.20
N MET A 228 7.87 -2.13 -10.97
CA MET A 228 7.07 -3.12 -10.25
C MET A 228 5.62 -2.66 -10.17
N ILE A 229 4.76 -3.27 -10.96
CA ILE A 229 3.31 -3.16 -10.76
C ILE A 229 2.95 -4.13 -9.63
N ARG A 230 2.43 -3.61 -8.53
CA ARG A 230 1.92 -4.42 -7.42
C ARG A 230 0.44 -4.17 -7.25
N VAL A 231 -0.33 -5.25 -7.23
CA VAL A 231 -1.71 -5.21 -6.77
C VAL A 231 -1.70 -5.33 -5.26
N TYR A 232 -2.17 -4.29 -4.57
CA TYR A 232 -2.08 -4.21 -3.11
C TYR A 232 -3.37 -4.59 -2.39
N SER A 233 -4.48 -4.59 -3.07
CA SER A 233 -5.75 -5.02 -2.50
C SER A 233 -6.73 -5.33 -3.61
N ILE A 234 -7.23 -6.53 -3.66
CA ILE A 234 -8.50 -6.83 -4.29
C ILE A 234 -9.52 -6.70 -3.17
N ASN A 235 -10.10 -5.53 -3.01
CA ASN A 235 -11.30 -5.41 -2.22
C ASN A 235 -12.45 -5.93 -3.09
N SER A 236 -12.69 -7.23 -3.06
CA SER A 236 -13.96 -7.72 -3.56
C SER A 236 -15.02 -7.19 -2.59
N LEU A 237 -15.68 -6.13 -2.98
CA LEU A 237 -17.00 -5.83 -2.47
C LEU A 237 -17.93 -6.89 -3.04
N THR A 238 -17.96 -8.05 -2.42
CA THR A 238 -19.12 -8.88 -2.53
C THR A 238 -20.21 -8.15 -1.78
N THR A 239 -21.17 -7.66 -2.53
CA THR A 239 -22.47 -7.15 -2.11
C THR A 239 -23.12 -8.03 -1.04
#